data_20e0eb12eb49f005be1decb31d70a335
#
_entry.id   20e0eb12eb49f005be1decb31d70a335
#
_cell.length_a   1.000
_cell.length_b   1.000
_cell.length_c   1.000
_cell.angle_alpha   90.00
_cell.angle_beta   90.00
_cell.angle_gamma   90.00
#
_symmetry.space_group_name_H-M   'P 1'
#
loop_
_entity.id
_entity.type
_entity.pdbx_description
1 polymer ?
#
loop_
_entity_poly.entity_id
_entity_poly.type
_entity_poly.pdbx_seq_one_letter_code
_entity_poly.pdbx_strand_id
1 'polypeptide(L)'
;MPVLFMPQMHFHVAAITEMSSKLMSAGQYENVSLYPNVKMSVLDGLFEKCDFYLDINHEGEIVDAVHRAFLNNMLIVGYEETMHNAYYTADTNIFKESEYADMADALNMTLAMPYLIDEALAMQKKAAVAADATDYREILHL
;
A
#
# COMPACT_ATOMS: atom_id res chain seq x y z
N MET A 1 11.28 8.82 8.53
CA MET A 1 10.37 8.32 7.50
C MET A 1 11.17 7.65 6.38
N PRO A 2 10.77 6.46 5.93
CA PRO A 2 11.50 5.74 4.87
C PRO A 2 11.59 6.49 3.55
N VAL A 3 10.69 7.44 3.30
CA VAL A 3 10.66 8.24 2.07
C VAL A 3 11.99 8.95 1.76
N LEU A 4 12.73 9.36 2.79
CA LEU A 4 14.01 10.06 2.63
C LEU A 4 15.12 9.19 2.06
N PHE A 5 14.99 7.87 2.18
CA PHE A 5 16.01 6.91 1.77
C PHE A 5 15.67 6.20 0.45
N MET A 6 14.64 6.67 -0.24
CA MET A 6 14.14 6.03 -1.47
C MET A 6 13.95 7.08 -2.58
N PRO A 7 15.03 7.74 -3.07
CA PRO A 7 14.91 8.82 -4.04
C PRO A 7 14.39 8.36 -5.42
N GLN A 8 14.51 7.08 -5.76
CA GLN A 8 14.02 6.52 -7.00
C GLN A 8 12.51 6.17 -6.97
N MET A 9 11.86 6.29 -5.82
CA MET A 9 10.44 6.07 -5.66
C MET A 9 9.72 7.40 -5.46
N HIS A 10 8.60 7.59 -6.15
CA HIS A 10 7.75 8.76 -5.95
C HIS A 10 6.59 8.41 -5.04
N PHE A 11 6.41 9.17 -3.96
CA PHE A 11 5.36 8.95 -2.97
C PHE A 11 4.21 9.93 -3.21
N HIS A 12 3.01 9.38 -3.32
CA HIS A 12 1.77 10.15 -3.39
C HIS A 12 1.02 9.96 -2.08
N VAL A 13 0.81 11.04 -1.34
CA VAL A 13 0.13 11.00 -0.04
C VAL A 13 -1.18 11.78 -0.16
N ALA A 14 -2.29 11.08 -0.07
CA ALA A 14 -3.63 11.66 -0.23
C ALA A 14 -4.42 11.58 1.07
N ALA A 15 -5.17 12.64 1.37
CA ALA A 15 -6.10 12.67 2.49
C ALA A 15 -7.40 13.35 2.08
N ILE A 16 -8.52 12.90 2.63
CA ILE A 16 -9.83 13.53 2.40
C ILE A 16 -10.03 14.78 3.25
N THR A 17 -9.12 15.02 4.19
CA THR A 17 -9.11 16.18 5.09
C THR A 17 -7.84 17.00 4.90
N GLU A 18 -7.71 18.07 5.67
CA GLU A 18 -6.45 18.80 5.76
C GLU A 18 -5.36 17.92 6.35
N MET A 19 -4.12 18.21 5.97
CA MET A 19 -2.94 17.51 6.48
C MET A 19 -2.30 18.30 7.61
N SER A 20 -1.69 17.58 8.58
CA SER A 20 -0.94 18.21 9.67
C SER A 20 0.28 18.98 9.13
N SER A 21 0.77 19.94 9.91
CA SER A 21 1.99 20.70 9.55
C SER A 21 3.19 19.78 9.36
N LYS A 22 3.31 18.74 10.17
CA LYS A 22 4.38 17.75 10.06
C LYS A 22 4.30 17.00 8.72
N LEU A 23 3.11 16.60 8.31
CA LEU A 23 2.90 15.91 7.03
C LEU A 23 3.12 16.87 5.86
N MET A 24 2.63 18.11 5.96
CA MET A 24 2.84 19.13 4.93
C MET A 24 4.33 19.44 4.69
N SER A 25 5.15 19.36 5.73
CA SER A 25 6.60 19.56 5.58
C SER A 25 7.28 18.50 4.71
N ALA A 26 6.70 17.31 4.60
CA ALA A 26 7.23 16.26 3.71
C ALA A 26 7.13 16.65 2.22
N GLY A 27 6.25 17.57 1.86
CA GLY A 27 6.10 18.05 0.49
C GLY A 27 7.29 18.83 -0.04
N GLN A 28 8.25 19.21 0.80
CA GLN A 28 9.50 19.84 0.37
C GLN A 28 10.41 18.90 -0.43
N TYR A 29 10.24 17.59 -0.29
CA TYR A 29 11.04 16.60 -1.00
C TYR A 29 10.52 16.41 -2.43
N GLU A 30 11.43 16.32 -3.40
CA GLU A 30 11.08 16.19 -4.81
C GLU A 30 10.31 14.91 -5.13
N ASN A 31 10.53 13.87 -4.36
CA ASN A 31 9.89 12.56 -4.55
C ASN A 31 8.58 12.40 -3.76
N VAL A 32 8.02 13.48 -3.25
CA VAL A 32 6.77 13.48 -2.48
C VAL A 32 5.77 14.46 -3.07
N SER A 33 4.58 13.97 -3.38
CA SER A 33 3.43 14.80 -3.77
C SER A 33 2.34 14.65 -2.74
N LEU A 34 1.81 15.76 -2.25
CA LEU A 34 0.75 15.80 -1.25
C LEU A 34 -0.58 16.22 -1.89
N TYR A 35 -1.64 15.56 -1.48
CA TYR A 35 -3.00 15.82 -1.96
C TYR A 35 -3.94 15.99 -0.76
N PRO A 36 -3.87 17.13 -0.03
CA PRO A 36 -4.83 17.40 1.04
C PRO A 36 -6.21 17.69 0.44
N ASN A 37 -7.27 17.32 1.16
CA ASN A 37 -8.64 17.50 0.68
C ASN A 37 -8.84 16.94 -0.74
N VAL A 38 -8.34 15.76 -1.00
CA VAL A 38 -8.28 15.18 -2.34
C VAL A 38 -9.68 14.96 -2.92
N LYS A 39 -9.84 15.33 -4.19
CA LYS A 39 -11.05 15.03 -4.94
C LYS A 39 -11.04 13.57 -5.42
N MET A 40 -12.21 12.96 -5.50
CA MET A 40 -12.33 11.56 -5.92
C MET A 40 -11.73 11.31 -7.30
N SER A 41 -11.89 12.24 -8.24
CA SER A 41 -11.32 12.11 -9.59
C SER A 41 -9.79 12.06 -9.57
N VAL A 42 -9.15 12.83 -8.68
CA VAL A 42 -7.70 12.80 -8.50
C VAL A 42 -7.25 11.51 -7.86
N LEU A 43 -7.99 11.06 -6.83
CA LEU A 43 -7.71 9.80 -6.15
C LEU A 43 -7.82 8.61 -7.10
N ASP A 44 -8.84 8.58 -7.94
CA ASP A 44 -9.01 7.53 -8.96
C ASP A 44 -7.81 7.47 -9.89
N GLY A 45 -7.30 8.62 -10.32
CA GLY A 45 -6.10 8.71 -11.15
C GLY A 45 -4.85 8.15 -10.46
N LEU A 46 -4.72 8.36 -9.15
CA LEU A 46 -3.61 7.80 -8.37
C LEU A 46 -3.68 6.26 -8.33
N PHE A 47 -4.87 5.70 -8.12
CA PHE A 47 -5.05 4.24 -8.15
C PHE A 47 -4.76 3.63 -9.53
N GLU A 48 -4.98 4.36 -10.60
CA GLU A 48 -4.70 3.88 -11.95
C GLU A 48 -3.20 3.89 -12.29
N LYS A 49 -2.44 4.86 -11.77
CA LYS A 49 -1.05 5.06 -12.21
C LYS A 49 0.02 4.58 -11.23
N CYS A 50 -0.30 4.35 -9.96
CA CYS A 50 0.68 3.96 -8.96
C CYS A 50 0.89 2.44 -8.97
N ASP A 51 2.12 2.01 -8.69
CA ASP A 51 2.52 0.60 -8.69
C ASP A 51 2.35 -0.07 -7.34
N PHE A 52 2.49 0.71 -6.26
CA PHE A 52 2.44 0.22 -4.88
C PHE A 52 1.42 0.97 -4.06
N TYR A 53 0.79 0.27 -3.14
CA TYR A 53 -0.02 0.86 -2.08
C TYR A 53 0.63 0.56 -0.73
N LEU A 54 0.99 1.61 0.00
CA LEU A 54 1.60 1.45 1.33
C LEU A 54 0.54 1.64 2.41
N ASP A 55 0.18 0.53 3.05
CA ASP A 55 -0.79 0.49 4.14
C ASP A 55 -0.07 0.66 5.49
N ILE A 56 0.43 1.87 5.72
CA ILE A 56 1.31 2.20 6.85
C ILE A 56 0.77 3.32 7.74
N ASN A 57 -0.46 3.74 7.54
CA ASN A 57 -1.08 4.82 8.29
C ASN A 57 -1.79 4.29 9.53
N HIS A 58 -1.49 4.85 10.71
CA HIS A 58 -2.15 4.51 11.98
C HIS A 58 -3.61 4.98 12.04
N GLU A 59 -3.99 5.94 11.20
CA GLU A 59 -5.38 6.41 11.10
C GLU A 59 -6.19 5.51 10.17
N GLY A 60 -7.49 5.78 10.04
CA GLY A 60 -8.36 5.04 9.13
C GLY A 60 -7.97 5.21 7.67
N GLU A 61 -8.28 4.21 6.85
CA GLU A 61 -8.08 4.31 5.41
C GLU A 61 -9.18 5.18 4.75
N ILE A 62 -8.88 5.73 3.58
CA ILE A 62 -9.91 6.26 2.69
C ILE A 62 -10.79 5.06 2.27
N VAL A 63 -12.10 5.26 2.16
CA VAL A 63 -13.07 4.18 1.94
C VAL A 63 -12.57 3.14 0.93
N ASP A 64 -12.45 1.89 1.40
CA ASP A 64 -12.03 0.73 0.59
C ASP A 64 -10.69 0.90 -0.13
N ALA A 65 -9.77 1.71 0.38
CA ALA A 65 -8.52 1.99 -0.31
C ALA A 65 -7.69 0.73 -0.59
N VAL A 66 -7.57 -0.18 0.37
CA VAL A 66 -6.81 -1.43 0.17
C VAL A 66 -7.46 -2.30 -0.90
N HIS A 67 -8.78 -2.45 -0.86
CA HIS A 67 -9.52 -3.22 -1.88
C HIS A 67 -9.38 -2.58 -3.27
N ARG A 68 -9.48 -1.26 -3.35
CA ARG A 68 -9.31 -0.52 -4.61
C ARG A 68 -7.89 -0.70 -5.17
N ALA A 69 -6.89 -0.67 -4.32
CA ALA A 69 -5.49 -0.94 -4.70
C ALA A 69 -5.36 -2.36 -5.29
N PHE A 70 -5.95 -3.35 -4.63
CA PHE A 70 -5.97 -4.73 -5.12
C PHE A 70 -6.60 -4.83 -6.51
N LEU A 71 -7.76 -4.20 -6.71
CA LEU A 71 -8.47 -4.22 -7.99
C LEU A 71 -7.70 -3.51 -9.12
N ASN A 72 -6.85 -2.56 -8.79
CA ASN A 72 -6.02 -1.83 -9.75
C ASN A 72 -4.63 -2.44 -9.94
N ASN A 73 -4.42 -3.66 -9.50
CA ASN A 73 -3.14 -4.37 -9.61
C ASN A 73 -1.96 -3.63 -8.97
N MET A 74 -2.22 -2.93 -7.88
CA MET A 74 -1.16 -2.35 -7.06
C MET A 74 -0.65 -3.40 -6.08
N LEU A 75 0.66 -3.46 -5.89
CA LEU A 75 1.24 -4.31 -4.87
C LEU A 75 1.04 -3.67 -3.51
N ILE A 76 0.37 -4.38 -2.60
CA ILE A 76 0.05 -3.88 -1.26
C ILE A 76 1.14 -4.31 -0.30
N VAL A 77 1.72 -3.35 0.40
CA VAL A 77 2.76 -3.56 1.40
C VAL A 77 2.39 -2.75 2.63
N GLY A 78 2.50 -3.33 3.80
CA GLY A 78 2.11 -2.62 5.00
C GLY A 78 2.80 -3.11 6.25
N TYR A 79 2.55 -2.39 7.35
CA TYR A 79 2.98 -2.81 8.68
C TYR A 79 1.89 -3.63 9.36
N GLU A 80 2.30 -4.65 10.09
CA GLU A 80 1.39 -5.47 10.89
C GLU A 80 0.49 -4.61 11.80
N GLU A 81 1.06 -3.55 12.38
CA GLU A 81 0.38 -2.67 13.34
C GLU A 81 -0.60 -1.68 12.68
N THR A 82 -0.46 -1.40 11.38
CA THR A 82 -1.27 -0.40 10.68
C THR A 82 -2.22 -0.96 9.64
N MET A 83 -2.14 -2.25 9.40
CA MET A 83 -2.85 -2.92 8.32
C MET A 83 -4.37 -2.77 8.45
N HIS A 84 -5.03 -2.29 7.38
CA HIS A 84 -6.48 -2.09 7.36
C HIS A 84 -7.24 -3.28 6.80
N ASN A 85 -6.62 -4.05 5.90
CA ASN A 85 -7.25 -5.23 5.31
C ASN A 85 -6.22 -6.28 4.92
N ALA A 86 -5.93 -7.18 5.86
CA ALA A 86 -4.97 -8.28 5.68
C ALA A 86 -5.36 -9.25 4.56
N TYR A 87 -6.64 -9.28 4.22
CA TYR A 87 -7.19 -10.18 3.22
C TYR A 87 -6.53 -10.03 1.85
N TYR A 88 -6.20 -8.80 1.47
CA TYR A 88 -5.63 -8.48 0.17
C TYR A 88 -4.11 -8.35 0.18
N THR A 89 -3.46 -8.58 1.31
CA THR A 89 -2.02 -8.40 1.47
C THR A 89 -1.33 -9.75 1.68
N ALA A 90 -0.34 -10.07 0.85
CA ALA A 90 0.43 -11.30 1.03
C ALA A 90 1.30 -11.22 2.28
N ASP A 91 1.44 -12.32 3.01
CA ASP A 91 2.20 -12.38 4.28
C ASP A 91 3.64 -11.89 4.11
N THR A 92 4.25 -12.16 2.96
CA THR A 92 5.62 -11.73 2.66
C THR A 92 5.77 -10.21 2.52
N ASN A 93 4.65 -9.49 2.36
CA ASN A 93 4.62 -8.03 2.24
C ASN A 93 4.10 -7.34 3.50
N ILE A 94 4.03 -8.08 4.59
CA ILE A 94 3.65 -7.57 5.90
C ILE A 94 4.90 -7.53 6.77
N PHE A 95 5.24 -6.35 7.24
CA PHE A 95 6.41 -6.09 8.06
C PHE A 95 5.99 -5.54 9.41
N LYS A 96 6.82 -5.70 10.43
CA LYS A 96 6.64 -4.94 11.67
C LYS A 96 7.08 -3.50 11.43
N GLU A 97 6.48 -2.55 12.11
CA GLU A 97 6.84 -1.14 11.99
C GLU A 97 8.32 -0.90 12.32
N SER A 98 8.86 -1.67 13.26
CA SER A 98 10.29 -1.64 13.60
C SER A 98 11.20 -2.14 12.46
N GLU A 99 10.63 -2.85 11.47
CA GLU A 99 11.33 -3.41 10.32
C GLU A 99 11.23 -2.51 9.08
N TYR A 100 11.02 -1.21 9.27
CA TYR A 100 10.82 -0.27 8.15
C TYR A 100 11.99 -0.27 7.15
N ALA A 101 13.22 -0.53 7.61
CA ALA A 101 14.39 -0.60 6.73
C ALA A 101 14.32 -1.84 5.82
N ASP A 102 13.88 -2.97 6.34
CA ASP A 102 13.69 -4.20 5.56
C ASP A 102 12.59 -4.02 4.51
N MET A 103 11.51 -3.34 4.87
CA MET A 103 10.44 -3.01 3.94
C MET A 103 10.97 -2.12 2.80
N ALA A 104 11.74 -1.08 3.13
CA ALA A 104 12.34 -0.19 2.15
C ALA A 104 13.28 -0.94 1.20
N ASP A 105 14.11 -1.84 1.72
CA ASP A 105 15.00 -2.66 0.90
C ASP A 105 14.22 -3.57 -0.04
N ALA A 106 13.14 -4.18 0.43
CA ALA A 106 12.29 -5.04 -0.38
C ALA A 106 11.61 -4.25 -1.51
N LEU A 107 11.11 -3.05 -1.24
CA LEU A 107 10.52 -2.16 -2.24
C LEU A 107 11.55 -1.73 -3.29
N ASN A 108 12.75 -1.35 -2.86
CA ASN A 108 13.83 -0.96 -3.77
C ASN A 108 14.25 -2.11 -4.69
N MET A 109 14.35 -3.32 -4.15
CA MET A 109 14.68 -4.51 -4.93
C MET A 109 13.59 -4.81 -5.97
N THR A 110 12.33 -4.75 -5.57
CA THR A 110 11.19 -4.97 -6.46
C THR A 110 11.14 -3.93 -7.57
N LEU A 111 11.43 -2.67 -7.25
CA LEU A 111 11.45 -1.59 -8.22
C LEU A 111 12.59 -1.74 -9.23
N ALA A 112 13.76 -2.23 -8.78
CA ALA A 112 14.92 -2.44 -9.63
C ALA A 112 14.76 -3.63 -10.59
N MET A 113 13.89 -4.59 -10.26
CA MET A 113 13.68 -5.82 -11.03
C MET A 113 12.19 -5.99 -11.34
N PRO A 114 11.71 -5.43 -12.49
CA PRO A 114 10.26 -5.42 -12.80
C PRO A 114 9.57 -6.79 -12.76
N TYR A 115 10.27 -7.88 -13.08
CA TYR A 115 9.69 -9.22 -13.02
C TYR A 115 9.26 -9.61 -11.59
N LEU A 116 9.89 -9.04 -10.57
CA LEU A 116 9.53 -9.29 -9.17
C LEU A 116 8.16 -8.70 -8.84
N ILE A 117 7.78 -7.59 -9.50
CA ILE A 117 6.45 -7.00 -9.33
C ILE A 117 5.39 -7.99 -9.80
N ASP A 118 5.57 -8.59 -10.97
CA ASP A 118 4.63 -9.55 -11.53
C ASP A 118 4.49 -10.80 -10.66
N GLU A 119 5.61 -11.32 -10.16
CA GLU A 119 5.60 -12.46 -9.22
C GLU A 119 4.89 -12.11 -7.91
N ALA A 120 5.17 -10.95 -7.35
CA ALA A 120 4.56 -10.50 -6.09
C ALA A 120 3.05 -10.28 -6.26
N LEU A 121 2.60 -9.71 -7.37
CA LEU A 121 1.18 -9.54 -7.68
C LEU A 121 0.48 -10.89 -7.85
N ALA A 122 1.12 -11.87 -8.47
CA ALA A 122 0.58 -13.21 -8.61
C ALA A 122 0.40 -13.88 -7.24
N MET A 123 1.37 -13.74 -6.34
CA MET A 123 1.28 -14.23 -4.95
C MET A 123 0.17 -13.54 -4.17
N GLN A 124 0.00 -12.23 -4.35
CA GLN A 124 -1.05 -11.45 -3.71
C GLN A 124 -2.44 -11.94 -4.11
N LYS A 125 -2.67 -12.18 -5.40
CA LYS A 125 -3.93 -12.72 -5.92
C LYS A 125 -4.19 -14.13 -5.42
N LYS A 126 -3.17 -14.97 -5.41
CA LYS A 126 -3.26 -16.34 -4.93
C LYS A 126 -3.61 -16.40 -3.44
N ALA A 127 -3.03 -15.53 -2.62
CA ALA A 127 -3.31 -15.45 -1.19
C ALA A 127 -4.77 -15.05 -0.95
N ALA A 128 -5.30 -14.09 -1.70
CA ALA A 128 -6.69 -13.65 -1.59
C ALA A 128 -7.66 -14.78 -1.98
N VAL A 129 -7.39 -15.51 -3.04
CA VAL A 129 -8.21 -16.67 -3.47
C VAL A 129 -8.20 -17.76 -2.40
N ALA A 130 -7.05 -18.04 -1.81
CA ALA A 130 -6.93 -19.05 -0.75
C ALA A 130 -7.73 -18.65 0.51
N ALA A 131 -7.70 -17.37 0.88
CA ALA A 131 -8.48 -16.84 1.99
C ALA A 131 -9.99 -16.97 1.72
N ASP A 132 -10.45 -16.63 0.51
CA ASP A 132 -11.84 -16.80 0.08
C ASP A 132 -12.30 -18.25 0.23
N ALA A 133 -11.50 -19.20 -0.23
CA ALA A 133 -11.81 -20.63 -0.16
C ALA A 133 -11.92 -21.10 1.29
N THR A 134 -11.07 -20.60 2.18
CA THR A 134 -11.11 -20.93 3.61
C THR A 134 -12.38 -20.39 4.26
N ASP A 135 -12.72 -19.12 4.02
CA ASP A 135 -13.93 -18.49 4.55
C ASP A 135 -15.18 -19.23 4.06
N TYR A 136 -15.22 -19.59 2.80
CA TYR A 136 -16.34 -20.34 2.22
C TYR A 136 -16.50 -21.72 2.89
N ARG A 137 -15.41 -22.43 3.16
CA ARG A 137 -15.44 -23.71 3.87
C ARG A 137 -15.98 -23.57 5.27
N GLU A 138 -15.58 -22.55 6.00
CA GLU A 138 -16.07 -22.27 7.35
C GLU A 138 -17.58 -22.04 7.36
N ILE A 139 -18.08 -21.27 6.41
CA ILE A 139 -19.52 -21.03 6.25
C ILE A 139 -20.28 -22.33 5.98
N LEU A 140 -19.73 -23.21 5.14
CA LEU A 140 -20.39 -24.48 4.79
C LEU A 140 -20.40 -25.49 5.94
N HIS A 141 -19.52 -25.35 6.92
CA HIS A 141 -19.45 -26.21 8.08
C HIS A 141 -20.31 -25.75 9.26
N LEU A 142 -21.02 -24.66 9.11
CA LEU A 142 -22.00 -24.20 10.08
C LEU A 142 -23.27 -25.01 10.02
#